data_166e311ed845eb1a92f38c3b5c2d2217
#
_entry.id   166e311ed845eb1a92f38c3b5c2d2217
#
_cell.length_a   1.000
_cell.length_b   1.000
_cell.length_c   1.000
_cell.angle_alpha   90.00
_cell.angle_beta   90.00
_cell.angle_gamma   90.00
#
_symmetry.space_group_name_H-M   'P 1'
#
loop_
_entity.id
_entity.type
_entity.pdbx_description
1 polymer ?
#
loop_
_entity_poly.entity_id
_entity_poly.type
_entity_poly.pdbx_seq_one_letter_code
_entity_poly.pdbx_strand_id
1 'polypeptide(L)'
;MRPLFHPDVEDVPVEAILHALSDPVRVAIFANIVGQECPQSCSAFLHLREKTIPKSTLSQHFKVLREAGLIRGERRGVEMHNTSRCTEIEQRYPRLIATIVNAHNIQLADEKSAAKKSAKKAARRAASTV
;
A
#
# COMPACT_ATOMS: atom_id res chain seq x y z
N MET A 1 -19.47 -12.85 15.08
CA MET A 1 -18.67 -12.05 14.12
C MET A 1 -18.54 -12.78 12.81
N ARG A 2 -18.83 -12.10 11.70
CA ARG A 2 -18.65 -12.70 10.39
C ARG A 2 -17.17 -12.82 10.08
N PRO A 3 -16.69 -13.98 9.59
CA PRO A 3 -15.31 -14.09 9.15
C PRO A 3 -15.07 -13.17 7.95
N LEU A 4 -13.84 -12.68 7.84
CA LEU A 4 -13.45 -11.84 6.71
C LEU A 4 -13.36 -12.70 5.44
N PHE A 5 -13.82 -12.15 4.34
CA PHE A 5 -13.74 -12.83 3.05
C PHE A 5 -12.33 -12.74 2.48
N HIS A 6 -11.77 -13.93 2.19
CA HIS A 6 -10.48 -14.08 1.52
C HIS A 6 -10.67 -15.00 0.31
N PRO A 7 -10.63 -14.48 -0.92
CA PRO A 7 -10.79 -15.34 -2.10
C PRO A 7 -9.60 -16.27 -2.26
N ASP A 8 -9.82 -17.43 -2.85
CA ASP A 8 -8.75 -18.29 -3.30
C ASP A 8 -8.00 -17.59 -4.44
N VAL A 9 -6.68 -17.70 -4.46
CA VAL A 9 -5.86 -17.06 -5.49
C VAL A 9 -6.26 -17.50 -6.91
N GLU A 10 -6.71 -18.76 -7.04
CA GLU A 10 -7.20 -19.30 -8.31
C GLU A 10 -8.42 -18.54 -8.86
N ASP A 11 -9.21 -17.93 -7.97
CA ASP A 11 -10.40 -17.18 -8.33
C ASP A 11 -10.14 -15.69 -8.53
N VAL A 12 -8.89 -15.23 -8.34
CA VAL A 12 -8.53 -13.82 -8.47
C VAL A 12 -8.05 -13.54 -9.89
N PRO A 13 -8.81 -12.75 -10.67
CA PRO A 13 -8.33 -12.35 -12.00
C PRO A 13 -7.28 -11.24 -11.87
N VAL A 14 -6.42 -11.13 -12.88
CA VAL A 14 -5.36 -10.12 -12.88
C VAL A 14 -5.90 -8.70 -12.82
N GLU A 15 -7.04 -8.45 -13.46
CA GLU A 15 -7.67 -7.12 -13.46
C GLU A 15 -8.17 -6.70 -12.07
N ALA A 16 -8.51 -7.64 -11.19
CA ALA A 16 -8.85 -7.32 -9.80
C ALA A 16 -7.61 -6.82 -9.05
N ILE A 17 -6.47 -7.45 -9.28
CA ILE A 17 -5.18 -7.02 -8.70
C ILE A 17 -4.80 -5.64 -9.22
N LEU A 18 -4.90 -5.42 -10.52
CA LEU A 18 -4.59 -4.14 -11.15
C LEU A 18 -5.50 -3.03 -10.63
N HIS A 19 -6.80 -3.31 -10.49
CA HIS A 19 -7.77 -2.36 -9.93
C HIS A 19 -7.40 -1.99 -8.47
N ALA A 20 -7.10 -2.98 -7.66
CA ALA A 20 -6.75 -2.73 -6.25
C ALA A 20 -5.49 -1.87 -6.13
N LEU A 21 -4.52 -2.07 -7.00
CA LEU A 21 -3.23 -1.36 -6.97
C LEU A 21 -3.22 -0.10 -7.85
N SER A 22 -4.36 0.29 -8.43
CA SER A 22 -4.46 1.51 -9.24
C SER A 22 -4.60 2.79 -8.40
N ASP A 23 -4.89 2.67 -7.12
CA ASP A 23 -5.02 3.82 -6.22
C ASP A 23 -3.69 4.06 -5.49
N PRO A 24 -3.18 5.32 -5.47
CA PRO A 24 -1.89 5.62 -4.84
C PRO A 24 -1.80 5.24 -3.36
N VAL A 25 -2.91 5.39 -2.62
CA VAL A 25 -2.94 5.02 -1.19
C VAL A 25 -2.91 3.51 -1.04
N ARG A 26 -3.70 2.79 -1.84
CA ARG A 26 -3.74 1.32 -1.77
C ARG A 26 -2.40 0.69 -2.11
N VAL A 27 -1.72 1.15 -3.17
CA VAL A 27 -0.41 0.61 -3.52
C VAL A 27 0.64 0.93 -2.45
N ALA A 28 0.55 2.11 -1.82
CA ALA A 28 1.44 2.48 -0.72
C ALA A 28 1.23 1.58 0.50
N ILE A 29 -0.02 1.31 0.86
CA ILE A 29 -0.37 0.38 1.95
C ILE A 29 0.20 -1.01 1.65
N PHE A 30 -0.06 -1.51 0.46
CA PHE A 30 0.37 -2.85 0.06
C PHE A 30 1.89 -2.99 0.04
N ALA A 31 2.60 -2.01 -0.53
CA ALA A 31 4.06 -2.00 -0.56
C ALA A 31 4.65 -2.01 0.86
N ASN A 32 4.02 -1.29 1.78
CA ASN A 32 4.44 -1.26 3.18
C ASN A 32 4.24 -2.64 3.84
N ILE A 33 3.09 -3.26 3.63
CA ILE A 33 2.80 -4.61 4.18
C ILE A 33 3.79 -5.64 3.65
N VAL A 34 4.08 -5.60 2.35
CA VAL A 34 5.05 -6.50 1.71
C VAL A 34 6.44 -6.34 2.31
N GLY A 35 6.83 -5.11 2.65
CA GLY A 35 8.13 -4.81 3.22
C GLY A 35 8.29 -5.14 4.69
N GLN A 36 7.21 -5.56 5.39
CA GLN A 36 7.25 -5.85 6.82
C GLN A 36 7.27 -7.36 7.09
N GLU A 37 8.04 -7.76 8.10
CA GLU A 37 8.09 -9.15 8.55
C GLU A 37 6.93 -9.51 9.47
N CYS A 38 6.36 -8.51 10.16
CA CYS A 38 5.27 -8.70 11.11
C CYS A 38 3.94 -8.21 10.54
N PRO A 39 2.80 -8.80 10.96
CA PRO A 39 1.49 -8.28 10.60
C PRO A 39 1.32 -6.83 11.02
N GLN A 40 0.74 -6.01 10.14
CA GLN A 40 0.52 -4.59 10.39
C GLN A 40 -0.93 -4.32 10.77
N SER A 41 -1.13 -3.51 11.80
CA SER A 41 -2.44 -3.01 12.20
C SER A 41 -2.92 -1.95 11.21
N CYS A 42 -4.23 -1.88 10.96
CA CYS A 42 -4.81 -0.83 10.11
C CYS A 42 -4.50 0.56 10.64
N SER A 43 -4.45 0.75 11.95
CA SER A 43 -4.16 2.06 12.56
C SER A 43 -2.75 2.57 12.24
N ALA A 44 -1.80 1.69 11.91
CA ALA A 44 -0.45 2.07 11.51
C ALA A 44 -0.42 2.88 10.21
N PHE A 45 -1.50 2.84 9.41
CA PHE A 45 -1.56 3.49 8.10
C PHE A 45 -2.39 4.78 8.09
N LEU A 46 -2.85 5.27 9.25
CA LEU A 46 -3.70 6.46 9.33
C LEU A 46 -3.03 7.72 8.78
N HIS A 47 -1.71 7.80 8.82
CA HIS A 47 -0.93 8.98 8.42
C HIS A 47 0.01 8.71 7.23
N LEU A 48 -0.42 7.89 6.32
CA LEU A 48 0.38 7.55 5.14
C LEU A 48 0.58 8.77 4.24
N ARG A 49 1.83 8.94 3.74
CA ARG A 49 2.22 10.04 2.83
C ARG A 49 1.92 11.43 3.42
N GLU A 50 2.11 11.58 4.72
CA GLU A 50 1.91 12.84 5.46
C GLU A 50 0.46 13.37 5.43
N LYS A 51 -0.48 12.54 5.00
CA LYS A 51 -1.90 12.88 5.00
C LYS A 51 -2.65 12.03 6.01
N THR A 52 -3.53 12.67 6.76
CA THR A 52 -4.44 11.94 7.64
C THR A 52 -5.53 11.29 6.79
N ILE A 53 -5.67 9.98 6.89
CA ILE A 53 -6.68 9.23 6.16
C ILE A 53 -7.84 8.92 7.11
N PRO A 54 -9.10 9.30 6.78
CA PRO A 54 -10.24 8.92 7.61
C PRO A 54 -10.33 7.40 7.78
N LYS A 55 -10.71 6.95 8.96
CA LYS A 55 -10.81 5.51 9.27
C LYS A 55 -11.73 4.76 8.31
N SER A 56 -12.85 5.36 7.94
CA SER A 56 -13.80 4.74 7.00
C SER A 56 -13.19 4.55 5.61
N THR A 57 -12.43 5.53 5.13
CA THR A 57 -11.73 5.46 3.85
C THR A 57 -10.63 4.39 3.91
N LEU A 58 -9.88 4.37 5.00
CA LEU A 58 -8.81 3.38 5.21
C LEU A 58 -9.39 1.96 5.23
N SER A 59 -10.52 1.75 5.91
CA SER A 59 -11.22 0.46 5.94
C SER A 59 -11.63 -0.01 4.54
N GLN A 60 -12.08 0.92 3.68
CA GLN A 60 -12.42 0.60 2.29
C GLN A 60 -11.20 0.18 1.49
N HIS A 61 -10.07 0.84 1.68
CA HIS A 61 -8.82 0.46 1.02
C HIS A 61 -8.38 -0.96 1.41
N PHE A 62 -8.44 -1.29 2.70
CA PHE A 62 -8.11 -2.64 3.16
C PHE A 62 -9.08 -3.69 2.62
N LYS A 63 -10.37 -3.35 2.55
CA LYS A 63 -11.38 -4.24 1.98
C LYS A 63 -11.09 -4.55 0.51
N VAL A 64 -10.77 -3.55 -0.29
CA VAL A 64 -10.44 -3.72 -1.71
C VAL A 64 -9.21 -4.62 -1.87
N LEU A 65 -8.15 -4.36 -1.09
CA LEU A 65 -6.93 -5.19 -1.13
C LEU A 65 -7.20 -6.63 -0.73
N ARG A 66 -8.01 -6.84 0.30
CA ARG A 66 -8.37 -8.17 0.79
C ARG A 66 -9.20 -8.95 -0.22
N GLU A 67 -10.19 -8.31 -0.83
CA GLU A 67 -11.07 -8.92 -1.84
C GLU A 67 -10.33 -9.21 -3.14
N ALA A 68 -9.25 -8.50 -3.42
CA ALA A 68 -8.37 -8.77 -4.56
C ALA A 68 -7.34 -9.88 -4.29
N GLY A 69 -7.39 -10.48 -3.09
CA GLY A 69 -6.47 -11.55 -2.74
C GLY A 69 -5.05 -11.13 -2.43
N LEU A 70 -4.82 -9.82 -2.22
CA LEU A 70 -3.48 -9.28 -2.00
C LEU A 70 -3.03 -9.37 -0.55
N ILE A 71 -3.96 -9.24 0.39
CA ILE A 71 -3.67 -9.29 1.82
C ILE A 71 -4.61 -10.24 2.54
N ARG A 72 -4.17 -10.69 3.71
CA ARG A 72 -4.96 -11.45 4.65
C ARG A 72 -5.14 -10.61 5.91
N GLY A 73 -6.38 -10.43 6.34
CA GLY A 73 -6.71 -9.75 7.58
C GLY A 73 -7.05 -10.74 8.67
N GLU A 74 -6.59 -10.49 9.87
CA GLU A 74 -6.89 -11.28 11.06
C GLU A 74 -7.23 -10.35 12.21
N ARG A 75 -8.36 -10.59 12.86
CA ARG A 75 -8.75 -9.82 14.04
C ARG A 75 -8.03 -10.34 15.27
N ARG A 76 -7.38 -9.42 15.99
CA ARG A 76 -6.74 -9.70 17.29
C ARG A 76 -7.26 -8.67 18.29
N GLY A 77 -8.27 -9.05 19.05
CA GLY A 77 -8.97 -8.13 19.94
C GLY A 77 -9.71 -7.06 19.15
N VAL A 78 -9.38 -5.79 19.40
CA VAL A 78 -9.97 -4.63 18.70
C VAL A 78 -9.20 -4.24 17.44
N GLU A 79 -8.04 -4.88 17.19
CA GLU A 79 -7.19 -4.55 16.05
C GLU A 79 -7.33 -5.55 14.90
N MET A 80 -7.19 -5.04 13.68
CA MET A 80 -7.09 -5.84 12.47
C MET A 80 -5.63 -5.89 12.04
N HIS A 81 -5.05 -7.08 12.02
CA HIS A 81 -3.67 -7.30 11.59
C HIS A 81 -3.65 -7.82 10.15
N ASN A 82 -2.77 -7.27 9.34
CA ASN A 82 -2.72 -7.55 7.89
C ASN A 82 -1.35 -8.09 7.50
N THR A 83 -1.38 -9.15 6.69
CA THR A 83 -0.18 -9.73 6.08
C THR A 83 -0.38 -9.82 4.57
N SER A 84 0.71 -9.83 3.80
CA SER A 84 0.62 -9.99 2.36
C SER A 84 0.40 -11.45 1.96
N ARG A 85 -0.26 -11.64 0.84
CA ARG A 85 -0.41 -12.95 0.20
C ARG A 85 0.50 -13.09 -1.02
N CYS A 86 1.61 -12.37 -1.01
CA CYS A 86 2.57 -12.32 -2.12
C CYS A 86 3.01 -13.69 -2.60
N THR A 87 3.32 -14.61 -1.69
CA THR A 87 3.79 -15.95 -2.04
C THR A 87 2.77 -16.69 -2.90
N GLU A 88 1.49 -16.65 -2.51
CA GLU A 88 0.41 -17.30 -3.25
C GLU A 88 0.22 -16.68 -4.63
N ILE A 89 0.26 -15.35 -4.71
CA ILE A 89 0.09 -14.62 -5.97
C ILE A 89 1.27 -14.84 -6.90
N GLU A 90 2.50 -14.86 -6.38
CA GLU A 90 3.71 -15.11 -7.16
C GLU A 90 3.72 -16.51 -7.79
N GLN A 91 3.13 -17.50 -7.12
CA GLN A 91 2.99 -18.85 -7.67
C GLN A 91 2.06 -18.86 -8.89
N ARG A 92 1.00 -18.06 -8.86
CA ARG A 92 0.04 -17.97 -9.96
C ARG A 92 0.46 -17.00 -11.06
N TYR A 93 0.94 -15.82 -10.67
CA TYR A 93 1.35 -14.74 -11.57
C TYR A 93 2.79 -14.33 -11.25
N PRO A 94 3.79 -15.09 -11.72
CA PRO A 94 5.19 -14.80 -11.39
C PRO A 94 5.61 -13.39 -11.74
N ARG A 95 6.31 -12.73 -10.83
CA ARG A 95 6.87 -11.38 -10.96
C ARG A 95 5.86 -10.23 -11.03
N LEU A 96 4.57 -10.49 -11.05
CA LEU A 96 3.57 -9.43 -11.14
C LEU A 96 3.68 -8.45 -9.98
N ILE A 97 3.63 -8.94 -8.76
CA ILE A 97 3.67 -8.12 -7.55
C ILE A 97 5.04 -7.45 -7.40
N ALA A 98 6.12 -8.20 -7.58
CA ALA A 98 7.47 -7.68 -7.47
C ALA A 98 7.71 -6.50 -8.42
N THR A 99 7.23 -6.61 -9.65
CA THR A 99 7.36 -5.56 -10.66
C THR A 99 6.56 -4.30 -10.28
N ILE A 100 5.34 -4.47 -9.81
CA ILE A 100 4.48 -3.34 -9.41
C ILE A 100 5.07 -2.63 -8.19
N VAL A 101 5.47 -3.36 -7.16
CA VAL A 101 6.06 -2.79 -5.94
C VAL A 101 7.37 -2.08 -6.26
N ASN A 102 8.20 -2.67 -7.12
CA ASN A 102 9.46 -2.05 -7.54
C ASN A 102 9.21 -0.74 -8.29
N ALA A 103 8.23 -0.72 -9.21
CA ALA A 103 7.85 0.49 -9.93
C ALA A 103 7.35 1.58 -8.98
N HIS A 104 6.54 1.20 -8.00
CA HIS A 104 6.05 2.11 -6.97
C HIS A 104 7.21 2.72 -6.16
N ASN A 105 8.18 1.91 -5.77
CA ASN A 105 9.34 2.36 -5.00
C ASN A 105 10.21 3.33 -5.81
N ILE A 106 10.38 3.10 -7.11
CA ILE A 106 11.08 4.02 -8.02
C ILE A 106 10.35 5.35 -8.07
N GLN A 107 9.04 5.34 -8.23
CA GLN A 107 8.21 6.55 -8.27
C GLN A 107 8.32 7.34 -6.96
N LEU A 108 8.30 6.67 -5.81
CA LEU A 108 8.48 7.31 -4.49
C LEU A 108 9.85 7.98 -4.37
N ALA A 109 10.90 7.32 -4.83
CA ALA A 109 12.24 7.89 -4.81
C ALA A 109 12.33 9.16 -5.68
N ASP A 110 11.68 9.15 -6.86
CA ASP A 110 11.61 10.30 -7.75
C ASP A 110 10.82 11.46 -7.10
N GLU A 111 9.71 11.18 -6.46
CA GLU A 111 8.90 12.17 -5.73
C GLU A 111 9.70 12.82 -4.61
N LYS A 112 10.45 12.03 -3.82
CA LYS A 112 11.31 12.53 -2.75
C LYS A 112 12.44 13.40 -3.29
N SER A 113 13.05 13.00 -4.41
CA SER A 113 14.09 13.77 -5.09
C SER A 113 13.56 15.11 -5.59
N ALA A 114 12.38 15.11 -6.21
CA ALA A 114 11.72 16.33 -6.69
C ALA A 114 11.38 17.27 -5.53
N ALA A 115 10.88 16.74 -4.41
CA ALA A 115 10.57 17.53 -3.22
C ALA A 115 11.84 18.17 -2.62
N LYS A 116 12.96 17.43 -2.56
CA LYS A 116 14.24 17.95 -2.10
C LYS A 116 14.76 19.05 -3.01
N LYS A 117 14.67 18.88 -4.32
CA LYS A 117 15.07 19.91 -5.31
C LYS A 117 14.23 21.17 -5.17
N SER A 118 12.93 21.04 -5.01
CA SER A 118 12.01 22.16 -4.79
C SER A 118 12.34 22.91 -3.49
N ALA A 119 12.60 22.20 -2.40
CA ALA A 119 12.98 22.78 -1.12
C ALA A 119 14.31 23.55 -1.21
N LYS A 120 15.32 22.97 -1.88
CA LYS A 120 16.61 23.65 -2.13
C LYS A 120 16.44 24.90 -2.97
N LYS A 121 15.62 24.85 -4.01
CA LYS A 121 15.34 25.97 -4.89
C LYS A 121 14.63 27.10 -4.12
N ALA A 122 13.67 26.77 -3.29
CA ALA A 122 12.97 27.75 -2.44
C ALA A 122 13.93 28.38 -1.42
N ALA A 123 14.80 27.59 -0.79
CA ALA A 123 15.81 28.10 0.15
C ALA A 123 16.80 29.03 -0.54
N ARG A 124 17.24 28.72 -1.74
CA ARG A 124 18.13 29.60 -2.53
C ARG A 124 17.46 30.91 -2.90
N ARG A 125 16.17 30.89 -3.28
CA ARG A 125 15.39 32.11 -3.58
C ARG A 125 15.24 32.97 -2.34
N ALA A 126 14.94 32.38 -1.18
CA ALA A 126 14.84 33.12 0.07
C ALA A 126 16.18 33.77 0.47
N ALA A 127 17.31 33.07 0.25
CA ALA A 127 18.64 33.58 0.54
C ALA A 127 19.07 34.70 -0.40
N SER A 128 18.54 34.75 -1.64
CA SER A 128 18.90 35.77 -2.63
C SER A 128 18.06 37.04 -2.59
N THR A 129 17.05 37.11 -1.72
CA THR A 129 16.15 38.27 -1.59
C THR A 129 16.53 39.25 -0.47
N VAL A 130 17.75 39.17 0.01
CA VAL A 130 18.25 40.09 1.02
C VAL A 130 18.73 41.40 0.38
#